data_f4b766c6793c0aef4676b6a30d7a94a3
#
_entry.id   f4b766c6793c0aef4676b6a30d7a94a3
#
_cell.length_a   1.000
_cell.length_b   1.000
_cell.length_c   1.000
_cell.angle_alpha   90.00
_cell.angle_beta   90.00
_cell.angle_gamma   90.00
#
_symmetry.space_group_name_H-M   'P 1'
#
loop_
_entity.id
_entity.type
_entity.pdbx_description
1 polymer ?
#
loop_
_entity_poly.entity_id
_entity_poly.type
_entity_poly.pdbx_seq_one_letter_code
_entity_poly.pdbx_strand_id
1 'polypeptide(L)'
;MSEENGRTDLTWRELLDEGGARLSEAGVPDAGTDAWYLMEAAFGIDRVHYYLDQNRPIRAERLEKGYGRYQEMLQKRAERIPLQQILGVQDFM
;
A
#
# COMPACT_ATOMS: atom_id res chain seq x y z
N MET A 1 -26.33 6.68 2.16
CA MET A 1 -26.15 6.39 1.87
C MET A 1 -25.64 5.70 1.59
N SER A 2 -25.32 5.38 1.28
CA SER A 2 -24.80 4.82 0.95
C SER A 2 -24.45 4.06 0.68
N GLU A 3 -24.07 3.68 0.31
CA GLU A 3 -23.65 3.06 0.08
C GLU A 3 -23.12 2.32 -0.09
N GLU A 4 -22.84 2.33 0.15
CA GLU A 4 -22.16 1.73 -0.19
C GLU A 4 -21.99 0.45 -0.53
N ASN A 5 -22.05 -0.21 -0.88
CA ASN A 5 -22.12 -1.44 -1.59
C ASN A 5 -20.83 -2.17 -1.74
N GLY A 6 -20.03 -2.28 -0.69
CA GLY A 6 -18.77 -2.98 -0.76
C GLY A 6 -17.68 -2.22 -1.49
N ARG A 7 -17.89 -0.96 -1.74
CA ARG A 7 -16.85 -0.11 -2.31
C ARG A 7 -16.52 1.03 -1.37
N THR A 8 -15.30 1.51 -1.47
CA THR A 8 -14.89 2.67 -0.71
C THR A 8 -14.67 3.83 -1.68
N ASP A 9 -14.37 4.99 -1.17
CA ASP A 9 -14.05 6.12 -2.02
C ASP A 9 -12.55 6.16 -2.34
N LEU A 10 -11.80 5.22 -1.80
CA LEU A 10 -10.35 5.19 -1.95
C LEU A 10 -9.96 4.45 -3.21
N THR A 11 -9.04 5.02 -3.97
CA THR A 11 -8.51 4.36 -5.16
C THR A 11 -7.09 3.86 -4.88
N TRP A 12 -6.60 2.97 -5.75
CA TRP A 12 -5.23 2.49 -5.61
C TRP A 12 -4.24 3.65 -5.70
N ARG A 13 -4.52 4.60 -6.58
CA ARG A 13 -3.65 5.75 -6.74
C ARG A 13 -3.58 6.59 -5.47
N GLU A 14 -4.74 6.82 -4.87
CA GLU A 14 -4.78 7.59 -3.63
C GLU A 14 -4.05 6.86 -2.50
N LEU A 15 -4.24 5.55 -2.45
CA LEU A 15 -3.59 4.74 -1.43
C LEU A 15 -2.07 4.80 -1.58
N LEU A 16 -1.61 4.71 -2.82
CA LEU A 16 -0.18 4.80 -3.09
C LEU A 16 0.37 6.18 -2.76
N ASP A 17 -0.36 7.23 -3.16
CA ASP A 17 0.06 8.60 -2.88
C ASP A 17 0.14 8.86 -1.38
N GLU A 18 -0.82 8.35 -0.65
CA GLU A 18 -0.83 8.52 0.81
C GLU A 18 0.38 7.85 1.43
N GLY A 19 0.68 6.64 1.00
CA GLY A 19 1.84 5.92 1.51
C GLY A 19 3.13 6.63 1.17
N GLY A 20 3.25 7.11 -0.06
CA GLY A 20 4.43 7.84 -0.47
C GLY A 20 4.62 9.12 0.32
N ALA A 21 3.53 9.85 0.56
CA ALA A 21 3.59 11.08 1.34
C ALA A 21 4.04 10.80 2.76
N ARG A 22 3.49 9.75 3.35
CA ARG A 22 3.83 9.39 4.73
C ARG A 22 5.31 9.05 4.87
N LEU A 23 5.83 8.27 3.92
CA LEU A 23 7.24 7.91 3.96
C LEU A 23 8.13 9.11 3.66
N SER A 24 7.69 9.99 2.76
CA SER A 24 8.44 11.18 2.45
C SER A 24 8.55 12.08 3.66
N GLU A 25 7.47 12.23 4.42
CA GLU A 25 7.48 13.02 5.64
C GLU A 25 8.41 12.43 6.68
N ALA A 26 8.59 11.12 6.67
CA ALA A 26 9.49 10.45 7.58
C ALA A 26 10.94 10.51 7.11
N GLY A 27 11.17 11.10 5.94
CA GLY A 27 12.52 11.27 5.41
C GLY A 27 13.05 10.09 4.64
N VAL A 28 12.18 9.21 4.20
CA VAL A 28 12.59 8.05 3.41
C VAL A 28 12.91 8.50 1.98
N PRO A 29 14.13 8.22 1.48
CA PRO A 29 14.58 8.79 0.19
C PRO A 29 13.73 8.42 -1.01
N ASP A 30 13.37 7.18 -1.19
CA ASP A 30 12.59 6.73 -2.33
C ASP A 30 11.18 6.40 -1.91
N ALA A 31 10.52 7.36 -1.27
CA ALA A 31 9.24 7.14 -0.63
C ALA A 31 8.20 6.52 -1.57
N GLY A 32 8.06 7.05 -2.77
CA GLY A 32 7.06 6.53 -3.70
C GLY A 32 7.34 5.11 -4.13
N THR A 33 8.60 4.80 -4.39
CA THR A 33 8.98 3.45 -4.79
C THR A 33 8.77 2.46 -3.65
N ASP A 34 9.18 2.86 -2.46
CA ASP A 34 9.00 1.99 -1.29
C ASP A 34 7.51 1.76 -1.01
N ALA A 35 6.71 2.81 -1.11
CA ALA A 35 5.27 2.66 -0.90
C ALA A 35 4.66 1.68 -1.90
N TRP A 36 5.14 1.72 -3.14
CA TRP A 36 4.67 0.76 -4.15
C TRP A 36 4.97 -0.67 -3.74
N TYR A 37 6.21 -0.94 -3.33
CA TYR A 37 6.58 -2.29 -2.92
C TYR A 37 5.76 -2.77 -1.74
N LEU A 38 5.49 -1.87 -0.80
CA LEU A 38 4.69 -2.24 0.37
C LEU A 38 3.24 -2.50 -0.01
N MET A 39 2.70 -1.68 -0.92
CA MET A 39 1.33 -1.89 -1.39
C MET A 39 1.21 -3.20 -2.15
N GLU A 40 2.18 -3.48 -2.99
CA GLU A 40 2.21 -4.73 -3.75
C GLU A 40 2.21 -5.93 -2.80
N ALA A 41 3.03 -5.87 -1.77
CA ALA A 41 3.13 -6.96 -0.81
C ALA A 41 1.87 -7.10 0.04
N ALA A 42 1.29 -5.99 0.44
CA ALA A 42 0.12 -6.03 1.32
C ALA A 42 -1.14 -6.49 0.60
N PHE A 43 -1.31 -6.09 -0.66
CA PHE A 43 -2.53 -6.37 -1.40
C PHE A 43 -2.37 -7.38 -2.52
N GLY A 44 -1.15 -7.71 -2.88
CA GLY A 44 -0.92 -8.63 -3.99
C GLY A 44 -1.26 -8.06 -5.34
N ILE A 45 -1.24 -6.75 -5.48
CA ILE A 45 -1.56 -6.09 -6.74
C ILE A 45 -0.29 -5.95 -7.57
N ASP A 46 -0.38 -6.23 -8.87
CA ASP A 46 0.76 -6.05 -9.75
C ASP A 46 0.61 -4.76 -10.55
N ARG A 47 1.63 -4.43 -11.34
CA ARG A 47 1.64 -3.18 -12.07
C ARG A 47 0.55 -3.09 -13.12
N VAL A 48 0.27 -4.19 -13.78
CA VAL A 48 -0.75 -4.21 -14.82
C VAL A 48 -2.11 -3.89 -14.22
N HIS A 49 -2.46 -4.57 -13.14
CA HIS A 49 -3.74 -4.32 -12.50
C HIS A 49 -3.79 -2.92 -11.91
N TYR A 50 -2.67 -2.45 -11.38
CA TYR A 50 -2.63 -1.09 -10.87
C TYR A 50 -2.95 -0.08 -11.97
N TYR A 51 -2.29 -0.19 -13.12
CA TYR A 51 -2.55 0.76 -14.21
C TYR A 51 -3.98 0.71 -14.69
N LEU A 52 -4.57 -0.48 -14.74
CA LEU A 52 -5.94 -0.62 -15.22
C LEU A 52 -6.95 -0.07 -14.21
N ASP A 53 -6.70 -0.23 -12.94
CA ASP A 53 -7.68 0.07 -11.91
C ASP A 53 -7.32 1.24 -11.01
N GLN A 54 -6.23 1.94 -11.27
CA GLN A 54 -5.71 2.93 -10.33
C GLN A 54 -6.70 4.04 -9.97
N ASN A 55 -7.60 4.37 -10.89
CA ASN A 55 -8.58 5.43 -10.65
C ASN A 55 -9.96 4.90 -10.27
N ARG A 56 -10.08 3.63 -10.01
CA ARG A 56 -11.34 3.02 -9.62
C ARG A 56 -11.38 2.81 -8.12
N PRO A 57 -12.55 2.99 -7.50
CA PRO A 57 -12.66 2.75 -6.06
C PRO A 57 -12.32 1.28 -5.74
N ILE A 58 -11.61 1.10 -4.65
CA ILE A 58 -11.25 -0.25 -4.21
C ILE A 58 -12.45 -0.85 -3.47
N ARG A 59 -12.72 -2.12 -3.71
CA ARG A 59 -13.81 -2.79 -3.01
C ARG A 59 -13.46 -2.87 -1.53
N ALA A 60 -14.45 -2.66 -0.68
CA ALA A 60 -14.24 -2.61 0.76
C ALA A 60 -13.59 -3.89 1.29
N GLU A 61 -14.04 -5.06 0.83
CA GLU A 61 -13.47 -6.30 1.33
C GLU A 61 -12.02 -6.46 0.92
N ARG A 62 -11.67 -5.99 -0.28
CA ARG A 62 -10.29 -6.07 -0.71
C ARG A 62 -9.42 -5.12 0.10
N LEU A 63 -9.93 -3.93 0.35
CA LEU A 63 -9.20 -2.96 1.14
C LEU A 63 -8.97 -3.49 2.56
N GLU A 64 -9.99 -4.07 3.16
CA GLU A 64 -9.88 -4.59 4.51
C GLU A 64 -8.81 -5.66 4.65
N LYS A 65 -8.68 -6.48 3.62
CA LYS A 65 -7.73 -7.60 3.69
C LYS A 65 -6.29 -7.15 3.74
N GLY A 66 -5.98 -6.00 3.19
CA GLY A 66 -4.60 -5.55 3.11
C GLY A 66 -4.31 -4.23 3.78
N TYR A 67 -5.35 -3.47 4.13
CA TYR A 67 -5.14 -2.12 4.61
C TYR A 67 -4.32 -2.07 5.91
N GLY A 68 -4.69 -2.90 6.88
CA GLY A 68 -3.98 -2.94 8.14
C GLY A 68 -2.52 -3.33 7.96
N ARG A 69 -2.30 -4.33 7.11
CA ARG A 69 -0.94 -4.76 6.84
C ARG A 69 -0.13 -3.66 6.14
N TYR A 70 -0.77 -2.99 5.19
CA TYR A 70 -0.12 -1.90 4.48
C TYR A 70 0.27 -0.79 5.45
N GLN A 71 -0.64 -0.41 6.35
CA GLN A 71 -0.36 0.64 7.32
C GLN A 71 0.76 0.22 8.28
N GLU A 72 0.75 -1.03 8.69
CA GLU A 72 1.81 -1.54 9.56
C GLU A 72 3.17 -1.50 8.87
N MET A 73 3.19 -1.89 7.61
CA MET A 73 4.43 -1.86 6.83
C MET A 73 4.93 -0.44 6.62
N LEU A 74 4.00 0.50 6.35
CA LEU A 74 4.38 1.89 6.20
C LEU A 74 4.98 2.42 7.50
N GLN A 75 4.38 2.06 8.63
CA GLN A 75 4.89 2.49 9.93
C GLN A 75 6.30 1.98 10.15
N LYS A 76 6.54 0.72 9.84
CA LYS A 76 7.87 0.13 10.01
C LYS A 76 8.89 0.82 9.12
N ARG A 77 8.51 1.11 7.88
CA ARG A 77 9.44 1.78 6.98
C ARG A 77 9.70 3.21 7.43
N ALA A 78 8.69 3.88 7.96
CA ALA A 78 8.84 5.22 8.50
C ALA A 78 9.82 5.22 9.68
N GLU A 79 9.91 4.10 10.40
CA GLU A 79 10.85 3.93 11.49
C GLU A 79 12.23 3.51 11.01
N ARG A 80 12.42 3.51 9.71
CA ARG A 80 13.70 3.20 9.05
C ARG A 80 14.10 1.75 9.11
N ILE A 81 13.13 0.85 9.30
CA ILE A 81 13.38 -0.56 9.18
C ILE A 81 13.61 -0.86 7.69
N PRO A 82 14.68 -1.60 7.34
CA PRO A 82 14.97 -1.89 5.94
C PRO A 82 13.81 -2.58 5.25
N LEU A 83 13.59 -2.21 3.99
CA LEU A 83 12.48 -2.74 3.21
C LEU A 83 12.49 -4.27 3.17
N GLN A 84 13.67 -4.86 3.06
CA GLN A 84 13.79 -6.30 3.01
C GLN A 84 13.24 -6.99 4.26
N GLN A 85 13.46 -6.38 5.40
CA GLN A 85 12.95 -6.94 6.65
C GLN A 85 11.44 -6.81 6.73
N ILE A 86 10.92 -5.70 6.23
CA ILE A 86 9.48 -5.47 6.26
C ILE A 86 8.76 -6.47 5.34
N LEU A 87 9.32 -6.72 4.19
CA LEU A 87 8.72 -7.63 3.23
C LEU A 87 8.84 -9.10 3.65
N GLY A 88 9.59 -9.35 4.69
CA GLY A 88 9.66 -10.67 5.29
C GLY A 88 10.30 -11.72 4.41
N VAL A 89 11.20 -11.27 3.67
CA VAL A 89 11.80 -12.15 2.71
C VAL A 89 12.62 -13.21 3.34
N GLN A 90 12.29 -13.93 3.67
CA GLN A 90 12.81 -14.80 4.25
C GLN A 90 13.01 -15.94 3.51
N ASP A 91 12.80 -15.34 3.09
CA ASP A 91 12.93 -16.08 2.76
C ASP A 91 13.46 -16.73 2.65
N PHE A 92 13.95 -16.98 2.60
CA PHE A 92 14.41 -17.64 2.42
C PHE A 92 14.67 -18.40 2.38
N MET A 93 14.94 -18.64 2.39
CA MET A 93 15.19 -19.31 2.25
C MET A 93 15.46 -19.64 2.27
#